data_b855e4be735e42e2b0f949504bbc5976
#
_entry.id   b855e4be735e42e2b0f949504bbc5976
#
_cell.length_a   1.000
_cell.length_b   1.000
_cell.length_c   1.000
_cell.angle_alpha   90.00
_cell.angle_beta   90.00
_cell.angle_gamma   90.00
#
_symmetry.space_group_name_H-M   'P 1'
#
loop_
_entity.id
_entity.type
_entity.pdbx_description
1 polymer ?
#
loop_
_entity_poly.entity_id
_entity_poly.type
_entity_poly.pdbx_seq_one_letter_code
_entity_poly.pdbx_strand_id
1 'polypeptide(L)'
;YEIKPIRHWNPQLSAGLEAIIEKCTQANPNDRYQSCAELLYALHHYEEYGAVYRLRQKRKLGVFIAAAAACIVFLLTGVTGLVMRTRTNNADYAQLISVAENATDSAQKISSYAAAINIKPLALDAYNGWIRAIEKDGNFEQNEERDFLQAVNKNLLELRQQPGYPDLAYEIGTMYRLYYRSEEHTSELQSRITI
;
A
#
# COMPACT_ATOMS: atom_id res chain seq x y z
N TYR A 1 -38.91 -13.82 53.35
CA TYR A 1 -38.44 -15.21 53.10
C TYR A 1 -37.30 -15.14 52.09
N GLU A 2 -36.10 -15.42 52.62
CA GLU A 2 -34.90 -15.49 51.77
C GLU A 2 -34.79 -16.93 51.25
N ILE A 3 -35.07 -17.11 49.96
CA ILE A 3 -34.99 -18.42 49.31
C ILE A 3 -33.51 -18.69 49.02
N LYS A 4 -32.95 -19.71 49.67
CA LYS A 4 -31.56 -20.11 49.41
C LYS A 4 -31.43 -20.69 48.00
N PRO A 5 -30.32 -20.44 47.30
CA PRO A 5 -30.04 -21.02 45.99
C PRO A 5 -30.17 -22.55 46.00
N ILE A 6 -30.78 -23.15 44.97
CA ILE A 6 -31.04 -24.61 44.95
C ILE A 6 -29.75 -25.43 44.92
N ARG A 7 -28.67 -24.90 44.38
CA ARG A 7 -27.34 -25.53 44.35
C ARG A 7 -26.68 -25.57 45.74
N HIS A 8 -27.22 -24.82 46.73
CA HIS A 8 -26.81 -24.99 48.12
C HIS A 8 -27.20 -26.38 48.65
N TRP A 9 -28.34 -26.91 48.20
CA TRP A 9 -28.84 -28.22 48.61
C TRP A 9 -28.35 -29.34 47.66
N ASN A 10 -28.22 -29.07 46.38
CA ASN A 10 -27.69 -30.01 45.40
C ASN A 10 -26.71 -29.33 44.43
N PRO A 11 -25.40 -29.38 44.67
CA PRO A 11 -24.36 -28.78 43.83
C PRO A 11 -24.28 -29.37 42.41
N GLN A 12 -24.86 -30.55 42.17
CA GLN A 12 -24.89 -31.23 40.86
C GLN A 12 -25.85 -30.56 39.87
N LEU A 13 -26.77 -29.72 40.33
CA LEU A 13 -27.72 -29.03 39.47
C LEU A 13 -27.02 -27.97 38.61
N SER A 14 -27.50 -27.83 37.37
CA SER A 14 -26.96 -26.86 36.45
C SER A 14 -27.23 -25.42 36.94
N ALA A 15 -26.24 -24.55 36.79
CA ALA A 15 -26.37 -23.13 37.12
C ALA A 15 -27.42 -22.42 36.23
N GLY A 16 -27.71 -22.94 35.06
CA GLY A 16 -28.77 -22.44 34.21
C GLY A 16 -30.17 -22.73 34.77
N LEU A 17 -30.37 -23.96 35.30
CA LEU A 17 -31.63 -24.32 35.92
C LEU A 17 -31.85 -23.55 37.24
N GLU A 18 -30.78 -23.33 38.03
CA GLU A 18 -30.84 -22.46 39.20
C GLU A 18 -31.31 -21.05 38.86
N ALA A 19 -30.74 -20.42 37.81
CA ALA A 19 -31.10 -19.09 37.41
C ALA A 19 -32.58 -19.00 36.95
N ILE A 20 -33.09 -20.04 36.29
CA ILE A 20 -34.52 -20.13 35.89
C ILE A 20 -35.41 -20.17 37.10
N ILE A 21 -35.11 -21.04 38.11
CA ILE A 21 -35.89 -21.15 39.31
C ILE A 21 -35.84 -19.87 40.14
N GLU A 22 -34.66 -19.25 40.23
CA GLU A 22 -34.47 -17.96 40.89
C GLU A 22 -35.35 -16.86 40.25
N LYS A 23 -35.40 -16.81 38.91
CA LYS A 23 -36.28 -15.87 38.21
C LYS A 23 -37.76 -16.18 38.43
N CYS A 24 -38.16 -17.45 38.49
CA CYS A 24 -39.55 -17.84 38.81
C CYS A 24 -39.96 -17.40 40.21
N THR A 25 -39.03 -17.38 41.16
CA THR A 25 -39.29 -17.12 42.59
C THR A 25 -38.99 -15.69 43.02
N GLN A 26 -38.71 -14.79 42.09
CA GLN A 26 -38.50 -13.38 42.42
C GLN A 26 -39.64 -12.78 43.23
N ALA A 27 -39.33 -11.92 44.20
CA ALA A 27 -40.35 -11.32 45.08
C ALA A 27 -41.34 -10.43 44.30
N ASN A 28 -40.79 -9.63 43.37
CA ASN A 28 -41.59 -8.78 42.51
C ASN A 28 -42.16 -9.60 41.33
N PRO A 29 -43.46 -9.62 41.08
CA PRO A 29 -44.06 -10.36 39.97
C PRO A 29 -43.58 -9.91 38.60
N ASN A 30 -43.23 -8.65 38.44
CA ASN A 30 -42.73 -8.11 37.16
C ASN A 30 -41.35 -8.63 36.77
N ASP A 31 -40.58 -9.14 37.73
CA ASP A 31 -39.24 -9.69 37.50
C ASP A 31 -39.29 -11.22 37.20
N ARG A 32 -40.49 -11.82 37.29
CA ARG A 32 -40.74 -13.21 36.92
C ARG A 32 -40.93 -13.38 35.44
N TYR A 33 -41.07 -14.62 34.96
CA TYR A 33 -41.47 -14.90 33.61
C TYR A 33 -42.91 -14.41 33.39
N GLN A 34 -43.14 -13.63 32.32
CA GLN A 34 -44.44 -13.02 32.04
C GLN A 34 -45.38 -13.94 31.26
N SER A 35 -44.84 -15.00 30.69
CA SER A 35 -45.61 -16.01 29.98
C SER A 35 -45.05 -17.41 30.11
N CYS A 36 -45.92 -18.44 29.92
CA CYS A 36 -45.47 -19.83 29.87
C CYS A 36 -44.51 -20.07 28.68
N ALA A 37 -44.71 -19.35 27.58
CA ALA A 37 -43.83 -19.46 26.42
C ALA A 37 -42.41 -18.96 26.74
N GLU A 38 -42.26 -17.87 27.49
CA GLU A 38 -40.98 -17.35 27.94
C GLU A 38 -40.27 -18.36 28.87
N LEU A 39 -41.00 -18.94 29.81
CA LEU A 39 -40.46 -19.97 30.69
C LEU A 39 -40.06 -21.23 29.93
N LEU A 40 -40.87 -21.68 28.99
CA LEU A 40 -40.60 -22.86 28.18
C LEU A 40 -39.33 -22.63 27.31
N TYR A 41 -39.21 -21.44 26.71
CA TYR A 41 -38.02 -21.06 25.98
C TYR A 41 -36.76 -21.12 26.88
N ALA A 42 -36.84 -20.54 28.09
CA ALA A 42 -35.72 -20.58 29.05
C ALA A 42 -35.33 -22.01 29.44
N LEU A 43 -36.34 -22.89 29.62
CA LEU A 43 -36.09 -24.31 29.93
C LEU A 43 -35.46 -25.08 28.78
N HIS A 44 -35.80 -24.77 27.53
CA HIS A 44 -35.13 -25.37 26.36
C HIS A 44 -33.68 -24.88 26.19
N HIS A 45 -33.38 -23.67 26.67
CA HIS A 45 -32.05 -23.06 26.54
C HIS A 45 -31.33 -22.91 27.88
N TYR A 46 -31.67 -23.75 28.89
CA TYR A 46 -31.12 -23.61 30.25
C TYR A 46 -29.59 -23.67 30.32
N GLU A 47 -28.95 -24.37 29.39
CA GLU A 47 -27.50 -24.46 29.32
C GLU A 47 -26.86 -23.10 28.99
N GLU A 48 -27.53 -22.24 28.23
CA GLU A 48 -27.07 -20.90 27.88
C GLU A 48 -27.03 -19.94 29.08
N TYR A 49 -27.85 -20.18 30.08
CA TYR A 49 -27.90 -19.41 31.33
C TYR A 49 -26.77 -19.80 32.31
N GLY A 50 -26.05 -20.86 32.01
CA GLY A 50 -24.98 -21.36 32.90
C GLY A 50 -23.76 -20.44 32.93
N ALA A 51 -23.11 -20.36 34.08
CA ALA A 51 -21.86 -19.59 34.25
C ALA A 51 -20.75 -20.04 33.30
N VAL A 52 -20.69 -21.33 32.96
CA VAL A 52 -19.74 -21.93 32.03
C VAL A 52 -19.99 -21.42 30.62
N TYR A 53 -21.26 -21.30 30.20
CA TYR A 53 -21.61 -20.76 28.87
C TYR A 53 -21.19 -19.28 28.77
N ARG A 54 -21.48 -18.46 29.80
CA ARG A 54 -21.06 -17.05 29.87
C ARG A 54 -19.55 -16.88 29.78
N LEU A 55 -18.79 -17.73 30.49
CA LEU A 55 -17.32 -17.73 30.45
C LEU A 55 -16.80 -18.12 29.05
N ARG A 56 -17.43 -19.13 28.41
CA ARG A 56 -17.07 -19.59 27.08
C ARG A 56 -17.37 -18.52 26.03
N GLN A 57 -18.49 -17.81 26.13
CA GLN A 57 -18.83 -16.68 25.27
C GLN A 57 -17.88 -15.50 25.45
N LYS A 58 -17.57 -15.12 26.70
CA LYS A 58 -16.57 -14.07 26.99
C LYS A 58 -15.20 -14.39 26.38
N ARG A 59 -14.77 -15.65 26.44
CA ARG A 59 -13.51 -16.10 25.83
C ARG A 59 -13.54 -16.00 24.32
N LYS A 60 -14.63 -16.40 23.65
CA LYS A 60 -14.81 -16.26 22.19
C LYS A 60 -14.79 -14.79 21.78
N LEU A 61 -15.49 -13.93 22.50
CA LEU A 61 -15.50 -12.48 22.26
C LEU A 61 -14.10 -11.89 22.46
N GLY A 62 -13.37 -12.29 23.48
CA GLY A 62 -12.00 -11.85 23.74
C GLY A 62 -11.05 -12.20 22.59
N VAL A 63 -11.14 -13.44 22.08
CA VAL A 63 -10.35 -13.88 20.90
C VAL A 63 -10.70 -13.06 19.67
N PHE A 64 -11.98 -12.81 19.44
CA PHE A 64 -12.43 -11.99 18.30
C PHE A 64 -11.91 -10.55 18.39
N ILE A 65 -12.01 -9.91 19.56
CA ILE A 65 -11.49 -8.56 19.80
C ILE A 65 -9.96 -8.53 19.60
N ALA A 66 -9.24 -9.52 20.11
CA ALA A 66 -7.79 -9.61 19.93
C ALA A 66 -7.39 -9.75 18.47
N ALA A 67 -8.11 -10.58 17.69
CA ALA A 67 -7.89 -10.75 16.27
C ALA A 67 -8.18 -9.44 15.50
N ALA A 68 -9.28 -8.76 15.81
CA ALA A 68 -9.63 -7.48 15.21
C ALA A 68 -8.57 -6.41 15.49
N ALA A 69 -8.09 -6.32 16.75
CA ALA A 69 -7.02 -5.41 17.13
C ALA A 69 -5.71 -5.70 16.36
N ALA A 70 -5.35 -6.98 16.22
CA ALA A 70 -4.18 -7.39 15.45
C ALA A 70 -4.30 -6.99 13.97
N CYS A 71 -5.47 -7.15 13.35
CA CYS A 71 -5.73 -6.70 11.97
C CYS A 71 -5.56 -5.18 11.83
N ILE A 72 -6.07 -4.39 12.77
CA ILE A 72 -5.92 -2.93 12.77
C ILE A 72 -4.45 -2.53 12.85
N VAL A 73 -3.69 -3.15 13.76
CA VAL A 73 -2.24 -2.88 13.88
C VAL A 73 -1.52 -3.23 12.58
N PHE A 74 -1.87 -4.34 11.93
CA PHE A 74 -1.26 -4.77 10.68
C PHE A 74 -1.57 -3.79 9.53
N LEU A 75 -2.80 -3.29 9.46
CA LEU A 75 -3.18 -2.26 8.48
C LEU A 75 -2.43 -0.95 8.71
N LEU A 76 -2.34 -0.49 9.96
CA LEU A 76 -1.61 0.74 10.30
C LEU A 76 -0.12 0.63 9.95
N THR A 77 0.53 -0.49 10.26
CA THR A 77 1.94 -0.72 9.92
C THR A 77 2.15 -0.82 8.41
N GLY A 78 1.22 -1.45 7.67
CA GLY A 78 1.25 -1.51 6.22
C GLY A 78 1.13 -0.12 5.57
N VAL A 79 0.19 0.69 6.02
CA VAL A 79 0.00 2.07 5.52
C VAL A 79 1.21 2.94 5.85
N THR A 80 1.74 2.87 7.07
CA THR A 80 2.95 3.65 7.44
C THR A 80 4.16 3.24 6.61
N GLY A 81 4.34 1.95 6.33
CA GLY A 81 5.41 1.44 5.46
C GLY A 81 5.30 1.98 4.03
N LEU A 82 4.09 2.00 3.45
CA LEU A 82 3.85 2.57 2.12
C LEU A 82 4.15 4.08 2.08
N VAL A 83 3.68 4.82 3.07
CA VAL A 83 3.93 6.27 3.16
C VAL A 83 5.41 6.58 3.33
N MET A 84 6.12 5.81 4.15
CA MET A 84 7.58 5.96 4.29
C MET A 84 8.30 5.69 2.97
N ARG A 85 7.96 4.60 2.28
CA ARG A 85 8.55 4.26 0.98
C ARG A 85 8.35 5.37 -0.05
N THR A 86 7.15 5.94 -0.14
CA THR A 86 6.90 7.05 -1.08
C THR A 86 7.66 8.31 -0.71
N ARG A 87 7.82 8.61 0.59
CA ARG A 87 8.60 9.76 1.05
C ARG A 87 10.09 9.59 0.74
N THR A 88 10.66 8.41 1.00
CA THR A 88 12.05 8.11 0.68
C THR A 88 12.29 8.20 -0.82
N ASN A 89 11.45 7.56 -1.65
CA ASN A 89 11.56 7.66 -3.10
C ASN A 89 11.47 9.11 -3.60
N ASN A 90 10.63 9.94 -2.99
CA ASN A 90 10.52 11.35 -3.36
C ASN A 90 11.77 12.16 -2.98
N ALA A 91 12.35 11.88 -1.81
CA ALA A 91 13.57 12.54 -1.36
C ALA A 91 14.77 12.13 -2.23
N ASP A 92 14.92 10.83 -2.49
CA ASP A 92 15.99 10.27 -3.33
C ASP A 92 15.91 10.82 -4.76
N TYR A 93 14.68 10.89 -5.33
CA TYR A 93 14.45 11.49 -6.63
C TYR A 93 14.88 12.96 -6.66
N ALA A 94 14.41 13.76 -5.69
CA ALA A 94 14.77 15.18 -5.63
C ALA A 94 16.30 15.40 -5.45
N GLN A 95 16.93 14.54 -4.66
CA GLN A 95 18.38 14.58 -4.51
C GLN A 95 19.09 14.26 -5.84
N LEU A 96 18.69 13.24 -6.57
CA LEU A 96 19.28 12.89 -7.86
C LEU A 96 19.11 14.00 -8.90
N ILE A 97 17.92 14.62 -8.97
CA ILE A 97 17.68 15.77 -9.84
C ILE A 97 18.61 16.93 -9.46
N SER A 98 18.74 17.25 -8.16
CA SER A 98 19.62 18.33 -7.71
C SER A 98 21.10 18.05 -8.00
N VAL A 99 21.54 16.80 -7.87
CA VAL A 99 22.89 16.37 -8.23
C VAL A 99 23.11 16.52 -9.74
N ALA A 100 22.15 16.09 -10.56
CA ALA A 100 22.22 16.23 -12.01
C ALA A 100 22.28 17.69 -12.48
N GLU A 101 21.48 18.56 -11.87
CA GLU A 101 21.47 20.01 -12.20
C GLU A 101 22.78 20.70 -11.83
N ASN A 102 23.38 20.34 -10.71
CA ASN A 102 24.63 20.94 -10.20
C ASN A 102 25.91 20.27 -10.74
N ALA A 103 25.82 19.11 -11.36
CA ALA A 103 26.97 18.43 -11.91
C ALA A 103 27.57 19.26 -13.05
N THR A 104 28.90 19.27 -13.13
CA THR A 104 29.63 19.95 -14.21
C THR A 104 29.90 19.02 -15.39
N ASP A 105 30.05 17.74 -15.10
CA ASP A 105 30.30 16.67 -16.06
C ASP A 105 29.02 16.12 -16.68
N SER A 106 28.97 16.02 -18.03
CA SER A 106 27.83 15.51 -18.78
C SER A 106 27.51 14.05 -18.44
N ALA A 107 28.52 13.19 -18.27
CA ALA A 107 28.33 11.79 -17.92
C ALA A 107 27.70 11.64 -16.54
N GLN A 108 28.11 12.47 -15.57
CA GLN A 108 27.49 12.48 -14.25
C GLN A 108 26.03 12.96 -14.29
N LYS A 109 25.71 13.95 -15.12
CA LYS A 109 24.34 14.42 -15.33
C LYS A 109 23.44 13.29 -15.85
N ILE A 110 23.88 12.67 -16.92
CA ILE A 110 23.16 11.57 -17.60
C ILE A 110 22.93 10.42 -16.64
N SER A 111 23.95 9.98 -15.91
CA SER A 111 23.81 8.89 -14.94
C SER A 111 22.86 9.22 -13.79
N SER A 112 22.84 10.46 -13.32
CA SER A 112 21.93 10.93 -12.27
C SER A 112 20.49 11.01 -12.75
N TYR A 113 20.23 11.48 -13.98
CA TYR A 113 18.88 11.46 -14.59
C TYR A 113 18.41 10.04 -14.84
N ALA A 114 19.26 9.15 -15.32
CA ALA A 114 18.94 7.73 -15.49
C ALA A 114 18.54 7.06 -14.16
N ALA A 115 19.28 7.35 -13.10
CA ALA A 115 18.96 6.88 -11.75
C ALA A 115 17.62 7.46 -11.24
N ALA A 116 17.35 8.74 -11.48
CA ALA A 116 16.08 9.39 -11.14
C ALA A 116 14.89 8.74 -11.85
N ILE A 117 15.00 8.43 -13.14
CA ILE A 117 14.00 7.72 -13.93
C ILE A 117 13.71 6.32 -13.35
N ASN A 118 14.72 5.61 -12.85
CA ASN A 118 14.50 4.31 -12.21
C ASN A 118 13.67 4.41 -10.92
N ILE A 119 13.76 5.52 -10.19
CA ILE A 119 12.95 5.78 -8.99
C ILE A 119 11.53 6.22 -9.35
N LYS A 120 11.40 7.15 -10.32
CA LYS A 120 10.12 7.67 -10.80
C LYS A 120 10.03 7.59 -12.34
N PRO A 121 9.63 6.44 -12.86
CA PRO A 121 9.61 6.20 -14.30
C PRO A 121 8.68 7.10 -15.11
N LEU A 122 7.69 7.71 -14.48
CA LEU A 122 6.69 8.56 -15.15
C LEU A 122 6.93 10.06 -14.96
N ALA A 123 8.01 10.44 -14.27
CA ALA A 123 8.37 11.84 -14.07
C ALA A 123 9.09 12.40 -15.30
N LEU A 124 8.38 13.16 -16.12
CA LEU A 124 8.88 13.71 -17.39
C LEU A 124 10.07 14.65 -17.19
N ASP A 125 10.18 15.28 -16.02
CA ASP A 125 11.28 16.22 -15.69
C ASP A 125 12.65 15.58 -15.83
N ALA A 126 12.80 14.30 -15.44
CA ALA A 126 14.06 13.59 -15.53
C ALA A 126 14.45 13.29 -17.00
N TYR A 127 13.48 12.94 -17.85
CA TYR A 127 13.71 12.74 -19.29
C TYR A 127 14.09 14.06 -19.97
N ASN A 128 13.35 15.13 -19.68
CA ASN A 128 13.66 16.45 -20.21
C ASN A 128 15.03 16.96 -19.72
N GLY A 129 15.40 16.65 -18.47
CA GLY A 129 16.71 16.96 -17.93
C GLY A 129 17.83 16.23 -18.67
N TRP A 130 17.61 14.94 -18.98
CA TRP A 130 18.56 14.14 -19.74
C TRP A 130 18.74 14.70 -21.17
N ILE A 131 17.64 15.01 -21.87
CA ILE A 131 17.67 15.62 -23.21
C ILE A 131 18.49 16.92 -23.18
N ARG A 132 18.21 17.84 -22.23
CA ARG A 132 18.96 19.08 -22.07
C ARG A 132 20.44 18.86 -21.76
N ALA A 133 20.80 17.78 -21.08
CA ALA A 133 22.21 17.46 -20.84
C ALA A 133 22.93 17.09 -22.13
N ILE A 134 22.29 16.29 -23.01
CA ILE A 134 22.80 15.93 -24.33
C ILE A 134 22.88 17.16 -25.23
N GLU A 135 21.85 18.02 -25.24
CA GLU A 135 21.84 19.26 -26.03
C GLU A 135 23.00 20.21 -25.63
N LYS A 136 23.27 20.29 -24.34
CA LYS A 136 24.37 21.13 -23.83
C LYS A 136 25.75 20.57 -24.18
N ASP A 137 25.90 19.26 -24.20
CA ASP A 137 27.13 18.59 -24.61
C ASP A 137 27.35 18.68 -26.12
N GLY A 138 26.26 18.79 -26.88
CA GLY A 138 26.28 18.90 -28.33
C GLY A 138 26.63 17.60 -29.04
N ASN A 139 26.66 16.50 -28.35
CA ASN A 139 26.94 15.17 -28.87
C ASN A 139 25.96 14.14 -28.28
N PHE A 140 25.49 13.21 -29.14
CA PHE A 140 24.64 12.12 -28.72
C PHE A 140 25.20 10.81 -29.27
N GLU A 141 25.94 10.13 -28.44
CA GLU A 141 26.67 8.94 -28.83
C GLU A 141 25.75 7.68 -28.82
N GLN A 142 26.16 6.67 -29.56
CA GLN A 142 25.40 5.40 -29.68
C GLN A 142 25.21 4.69 -28.32
N ASN A 143 26.12 4.84 -27.38
CA ASN A 143 25.98 4.29 -26.04
C ASN A 143 24.89 5.03 -25.25
N GLU A 144 24.86 6.34 -25.32
CA GLU A 144 23.88 7.20 -24.67
C GLU A 144 22.49 6.99 -25.28
N GLU A 145 22.42 6.82 -26.59
CA GLU A 145 21.18 6.46 -27.31
C GLU A 145 20.59 5.18 -26.76
N ARG A 146 21.39 4.12 -26.68
CA ARG A 146 20.93 2.83 -26.21
C ARG A 146 20.35 2.92 -24.78
N ASP A 147 21.07 3.60 -23.88
CA ASP A 147 20.68 3.73 -22.50
C ASP A 147 19.42 4.60 -22.35
N PHE A 148 19.31 5.68 -23.14
CA PHE A 148 18.13 6.53 -23.18
C PHE A 148 16.91 5.78 -23.74
N LEU A 149 17.08 5.09 -24.87
CA LEU A 149 16.00 4.28 -25.47
C LEU A 149 15.53 3.17 -24.53
N GLN A 150 16.44 2.54 -23.81
CA GLN A 150 16.09 1.52 -22.83
C GLN A 150 15.21 2.11 -21.72
N ALA A 151 15.55 3.29 -21.21
CA ALA A 151 14.77 3.98 -20.20
C ALA A 151 13.36 4.38 -20.69
N VAL A 152 13.28 4.90 -21.91
CA VAL A 152 12.00 5.31 -22.53
C VAL A 152 11.13 4.10 -22.87
N ASN A 153 11.69 3.10 -23.55
CA ASN A 153 10.92 1.94 -24.02
C ASN A 153 10.37 1.09 -22.90
N LYS A 154 11.11 0.97 -21.78
CA LYS A 154 10.67 0.25 -20.60
C LYS A 154 9.34 0.77 -20.04
N ASN A 155 9.11 2.09 -20.15
CA ASN A 155 7.97 2.79 -19.57
C ASN A 155 7.04 3.40 -20.62
N LEU A 156 7.24 3.11 -21.91
CA LEU A 156 6.61 3.81 -23.04
C LEU A 156 5.08 3.79 -23.00
N LEU A 157 4.48 2.65 -22.65
CA LEU A 157 3.02 2.51 -22.61
C LEU A 157 2.37 3.42 -21.56
N GLU A 158 3.02 3.58 -20.42
CA GLU A 158 2.55 4.42 -19.33
C GLU A 158 2.89 5.90 -19.55
N LEU A 159 4.08 6.17 -20.11
CA LEU A 159 4.50 7.53 -20.50
C LEU A 159 3.56 8.16 -21.52
N ARG A 160 3.08 7.39 -22.50
CA ARG A 160 2.12 7.87 -23.52
C ARG A 160 0.80 8.35 -22.93
N GLN A 161 0.45 7.91 -21.73
CA GLN A 161 -0.77 8.33 -21.03
C GLN A 161 -0.58 9.64 -20.25
N GLN A 162 0.67 10.11 -20.09
CA GLN A 162 0.95 11.36 -19.39
C GLN A 162 0.61 12.57 -20.25
N PRO A 163 -0.03 13.60 -19.70
CA PRO A 163 -0.47 14.78 -20.47
C PRO A 163 0.68 15.54 -21.14
N GLY A 164 1.90 15.47 -20.61
CA GLY A 164 3.09 16.10 -21.16
C GLY A 164 3.90 15.22 -22.14
N TYR A 165 3.43 14.00 -22.45
CA TYR A 165 4.15 13.11 -23.36
C TYR A 165 4.33 13.66 -24.79
N PRO A 166 3.36 14.36 -25.41
CA PRO A 166 3.55 14.93 -26.74
C PRO A 166 4.74 15.89 -26.80
N ASP A 167 4.94 16.70 -25.78
CA ASP A 167 6.06 17.63 -25.70
C ASP A 167 7.39 16.88 -25.56
N LEU A 168 7.44 15.88 -24.67
CA LEU A 168 8.61 15.00 -24.54
C LEU A 168 8.93 14.29 -25.84
N ALA A 169 7.95 13.78 -26.56
CA ALA A 169 8.14 13.09 -27.84
C ALA A 169 8.70 14.06 -28.92
N TYR A 170 8.28 15.31 -28.93
CA TYR A 170 8.80 16.34 -29.76
C TYR A 170 10.26 16.67 -29.44
N GLU A 171 10.60 16.83 -28.16
CA GLU A 171 11.99 17.07 -27.72
C GLU A 171 12.92 15.91 -28.10
N ILE A 172 12.46 14.66 -27.90
CA ILE A 172 13.21 13.47 -28.32
C ILE A 172 13.47 13.52 -29.84
N GLY A 173 12.45 13.79 -30.65
CA GLY A 173 12.61 13.90 -32.10
C GLY A 173 13.57 15.01 -32.53
N THR A 174 13.56 16.13 -31.82
CA THR A 174 14.46 17.25 -32.04
C THR A 174 15.91 16.89 -31.67
N MET A 175 16.10 16.25 -30.52
CA MET A 175 17.41 15.76 -30.07
C MET A 175 18.02 14.79 -31.09
N TYR A 176 17.27 13.82 -31.59
CA TYR A 176 17.75 12.91 -32.63
C TYR A 176 18.12 13.63 -33.91
N ARG A 177 17.31 14.55 -34.35
CA ARG A 177 17.59 15.29 -35.59
C ARG A 177 18.83 16.17 -35.53
N LEU A 178 19.13 16.77 -34.40
CA LEU A 178 20.16 17.78 -34.26
C LEU A 178 21.50 17.22 -33.73
N TYR A 179 21.44 16.24 -32.82
CA TYR A 179 22.61 15.83 -32.03
C TYR A 179 23.03 14.38 -32.24
N TYR A 180 22.17 13.52 -32.82
CA TYR A 180 22.53 12.13 -33.04
C TYR A 180 23.58 11.98 -34.12
N ARG A 181 24.76 11.47 -33.77
CA ARG A 181 25.83 11.11 -34.69
C ARG A 181 25.90 9.61 -34.87
N SER A 182 25.39 9.08 -35.98
CA SER A 182 25.66 7.72 -36.38
C SER A 182 27.06 7.63 -37.02
N GLU A 183 27.78 6.52 -36.77
CA GLU A 183 29.08 6.28 -37.42
C GLU A 183 28.98 6.25 -38.96
N GLU A 184 27.79 5.91 -39.48
CA GLU A 184 27.53 5.97 -40.92
C GLU A 184 27.62 7.39 -41.50
N HIS A 185 27.14 8.43 -40.78
CA HIS A 185 27.24 9.81 -41.24
C HIS A 185 28.65 10.37 -41.22
N THR A 186 29.48 9.92 -40.31
CA THR A 186 30.92 10.33 -40.26
C THR A 186 31.71 9.72 -41.40
N SER A 187 31.40 8.49 -41.80
CA SER A 187 32.08 7.85 -42.95
C SER A 187 31.66 8.47 -44.31
N GLU A 188 30.41 8.87 -44.46
CA GLU A 188 29.95 9.58 -45.70
C GLU A 188 30.55 10.97 -45.84
N LEU A 189 30.67 11.73 -44.74
CA LEU A 189 31.32 13.05 -44.74
C LEU A 189 32.82 12.97 -45.01
N GLN A 190 33.51 11.98 -44.42
CA GLN A 190 34.91 11.74 -44.68
C GLN A 190 35.17 11.29 -46.14
N SER A 191 34.30 10.48 -46.71
CA SER A 191 34.44 10.09 -48.12
C SER A 191 34.20 11.26 -49.12
N ARG A 192 33.45 12.27 -48.70
CA ARG A 192 33.19 13.49 -49.52
C ARG A 192 34.29 14.57 -49.42
N ILE A 193 35.11 14.52 -48.40
CA ILE A 193 36.21 15.49 -48.17
C ILE A 193 37.53 15.01 -48.79
N THR A 194 37.61 13.75 -49.21
CA THR A 194 38.86 13.16 -49.79
C THR A 194 38.85 13.12 -51.33
N ILE A 195 38.13 14.07 -52.00
CA ILE A 195 38.22 14.29 -53.44
C ILE A 195 38.88 15.67 -53.70
#